data_a27212472b2cf22690e933577b5519d0
#
_entry.id   a27212472b2cf22690e933577b5519d0
#
_cell.length_a   1.000
_cell.length_b   1.000
_cell.length_c   1.000
_cell.angle_alpha   90.00
_cell.angle_beta   90.00
_cell.angle_gamma   90.00
#
_symmetry.space_group_name_H-M   'P 1'
#
loop_
_entity.id
_entity.type
_entity.pdbx_description
1 polymer ?
#
loop_
_entity_poly.entity_id
_entity_poly.type
_entity_poly.pdbx_seq_one_letter_code
_entity_poly.pdbx_strand_id
1 'polypeptide(L)'
;QLYYNSLMDLYAEWGVDFVKCDDICRMDAQSAKAEIEMLHKAISQCGRDIVLSLSPGPAIVSMADFYKENAEMWRITDDFWDRWELLLNMFERCRNWQEYVMDGSYPDCDMLPLGYLGKGFGDERVTRFTKAEQKTMMNLWCIFRSPLMLGAEMTKLDDYTLGLLTNANVLHLLEGSHGAREVYADDEVIVWTSKDNNGKDSYLAAFNISENDKEFNISELTKIDVSGTELWSEDIINTSKDLKFEAHGSILIKY
;
A
#
# COMPACT_ATOMS: atom_id res chain seq x y z
N GLN A 1 27.71 10.80 -12.26
CA GLN A 1 28.10 9.92 -11.15
C GLN A 1 28.77 10.70 -9.99
N LEU A 2 29.81 11.50 -10.22
CA LEU A 2 30.53 12.21 -9.16
C LEU A 2 29.63 13.09 -8.28
N TYR A 3 28.64 13.76 -8.87
CA TYR A 3 27.64 14.55 -8.13
C TYR A 3 26.82 13.65 -7.18
N TYR A 4 26.25 12.55 -7.67
CA TYR A 4 25.48 11.63 -6.82
C TYR A 4 26.33 10.96 -5.74
N ASN A 5 27.60 10.64 -6.06
CA ASN A 5 28.51 10.12 -5.03
C ASN A 5 28.68 11.13 -3.89
N SER A 6 29.02 12.39 -4.22
CA SER A 6 29.21 13.44 -3.19
C SER A 6 27.95 13.71 -2.39
N LEU A 7 26.76 13.56 -3.00
CA LEU A 7 25.48 13.72 -2.32
C LEU A 7 25.21 12.57 -1.33
N MET A 8 25.41 11.34 -1.76
CA MET A 8 25.19 10.18 -0.89
C MET A 8 26.25 10.07 0.21
N ASP A 9 27.51 10.46 -0.06
CA ASP A 9 28.56 10.56 0.96
C ASP A 9 28.15 11.58 2.05
N LEU A 10 27.60 12.74 1.67
CA LEU A 10 27.11 13.74 2.61
C LEU A 10 25.91 13.23 3.42
N TYR A 11 24.96 12.54 2.78
CA TYR A 11 23.82 11.95 3.47
C TYR A 11 24.24 10.83 4.44
N ALA A 12 25.23 10.01 4.05
CA ALA A 12 25.80 9.01 4.93
C ALA A 12 26.49 9.64 6.17
N GLU A 13 27.24 10.75 5.96
CA GLU A 13 27.84 11.53 7.07
C GLU A 13 26.76 12.10 8.03
N TRP A 14 25.63 12.54 7.48
CA TRP A 14 24.51 13.05 8.30
C TRP A 14 23.69 11.95 8.96
N GLY A 15 23.94 10.69 8.65
CA GLY A 15 23.22 9.54 9.23
C GLY A 15 21.83 9.33 8.62
N VAL A 16 21.63 9.71 7.34
CA VAL A 16 20.37 9.48 6.62
C VAL A 16 20.22 8.01 6.29
N ASP A 17 19.05 7.41 6.58
CA ASP A 17 18.73 6.01 6.32
C ASP A 17 17.73 5.81 5.17
N PHE A 18 17.03 6.86 4.76
CA PHE A 18 15.99 6.80 3.75
C PHE A 18 15.99 8.06 2.89
N VAL A 19 15.95 7.87 1.57
CA VAL A 19 15.84 8.96 0.60
C VAL A 19 14.66 8.70 -0.33
N LYS A 20 13.68 9.59 -0.34
CA LYS A 20 12.65 9.64 -1.37
C LYS A 20 13.09 10.63 -2.45
N CYS A 21 13.34 10.13 -3.65
CA CYS A 21 13.73 10.92 -4.80
C CYS A 21 12.52 11.16 -5.69
N ASP A 22 12.15 12.43 -5.83
CA ASP A 22 11.00 12.84 -6.64
C ASP A 22 11.39 13.11 -8.11
N ASP A 23 10.38 13.17 -8.99
CA ASP A 23 10.49 13.41 -10.44
C ASP A 23 11.38 12.41 -11.21
N ILE A 24 11.56 11.20 -10.70
CA ILE A 24 12.49 10.21 -11.26
C ILE A 24 11.83 8.87 -11.63
N CYS A 25 10.66 8.55 -11.06
CA CYS A 25 9.98 7.27 -11.32
C CYS A 25 9.17 7.27 -12.62
N ARG A 26 8.95 8.40 -13.25
CA ARG A 26 8.32 8.51 -14.57
C ARG A 26 9.32 8.12 -15.65
N MET A 27 9.07 6.99 -16.31
CA MET A 27 9.99 6.40 -17.29
C MET A 27 9.82 6.94 -18.71
N ASP A 28 9.10 8.02 -18.89
CA ASP A 28 8.96 8.73 -20.17
C ASP A 28 10.22 9.56 -20.53
N ALA A 29 11.06 9.85 -19.55
CA ALA A 29 12.34 10.51 -19.76
C ALA A 29 13.50 9.50 -19.79
N GLN A 30 14.25 9.48 -20.87
CA GLN A 30 15.44 8.60 -21.03
C GLN A 30 16.50 8.85 -19.94
N SER A 31 16.58 10.05 -19.38
CA SER A 31 17.48 10.41 -18.28
C SER A 31 17.13 9.70 -16.98
N ALA A 32 15.85 9.42 -16.69
CA ALA A 32 15.40 8.86 -15.43
C ALA A 32 16.07 7.51 -15.12
N LYS A 33 16.15 6.61 -16.10
CA LYS A 33 16.83 5.32 -15.94
C LYS A 33 18.29 5.49 -15.52
N ALA A 34 19.05 6.33 -16.24
CA ALA A 34 20.45 6.58 -15.95
C ALA A 34 20.67 7.25 -14.59
N GLU A 35 19.73 8.11 -14.17
CA GLU A 35 19.78 8.78 -12.86
C GLU A 35 19.51 7.80 -11.72
N ILE A 36 18.53 6.91 -11.86
CA ILE A 36 18.25 5.84 -10.87
C ILE A 36 19.48 4.93 -10.72
N GLU A 37 20.09 4.48 -11.83
CA GLU A 37 21.32 3.66 -11.80
C GLU A 37 22.46 4.41 -11.08
N MET A 38 22.62 5.71 -11.34
CA MET A 38 23.65 6.53 -10.70
C MET A 38 23.40 6.74 -9.21
N LEU A 39 22.15 6.89 -8.78
CA LEU A 39 21.75 6.98 -7.37
C LEU A 39 22.04 5.67 -6.64
N HIS A 40 21.56 4.55 -7.19
CA HIS A 40 21.83 3.21 -6.64
C HIS A 40 23.34 2.95 -6.47
N LYS A 41 24.13 3.25 -7.50
CA LYS A 41 25.59 3.11 -7.44
C LYS A 41 26.23 4.02 -6.39
N ALA A 42 25.74 5.25 -6.22
CA ALA A 42 26.24 6.14 -5.20
C ALA A 42 25.92 5.63 -3.78
N ILE A 43 24.70 5.15 -3.55
CA ILE A 43 24.29 4.53 -2.29
C ILE A 43 25.15 3.30 -1.98
N SER A 44 25.37 2.42 -2.95
CA SER A 44 26.20 1.21 -2.74
C SER A 44 27.66 1.50 -2.39
N GLN A 45 28.14 2.73 -2.60
CA GLN A 45 29.54 3.15 -2.39
C GLN A 45 29.72 4.06 -1.16
N CYS A 46 28.66 4.68 -0.62
CA CYS A 46 28.77 5.67 0.45
C CYS A 46 29.05 5.07 1.84
N GLY A 47 29.05 3.73 1.97
CA GLY A 47 29.36 3.05 3.22
C GLY A 47 28.24 3.04 4.27
N ARG A 48 27.03 3.43 3.88
CA ARG A 48 25.81 3.39 4.71
C ARG A 48 24.67 2.75 3.94
N ASP A 49 23.87 1.91 4.62
CA ASP A 49 22.64 1.37 4.05
C ASP A 49 21.59 2.49 4.01
N ILE A 50 21.23 2.95 2.82
CA ILE A 50 20.22 3.97 2.58
C ILE A 50 19.15 3.37 1.67
N VAL A 51 17.91 3.35 2.15
CA VAL A 51 16.74 2.93 1.38
C VAL A 51 16.40 3.99 0.33
N LEU A 52 16.28 3.59 -0.93
CA LEU A 52 15.90 4.47 -2.04
C LEU A 52 14.43 4.26 -2.40
N SER A 53 13.64 5.32 -2.31
CA SER A 53 12.25 5.40 -2.76
C SER A 53 12.13 6.31 -3.97
N LEU A 54 11.47 5.84 -5.02
CA LEU A 54 11.30 6.57 -6.29
C LEU A 54 9.87 7.10 -6.43
N SER A 55 9.73 8.41 -6.75
CA SER A 55 8.44 9.04 -7.01
C SER A 55 8.56 10.16 -8.07
N PRO A 56 7.42 10.74 -8.56
CA PRO A 56 6.11 10.11 -8.55
C PRO A 56 6.02 8.99 -9.59
N GLY A 57 4.97 8.15 -9.45
CA GLY A 57 4.62 7.17 -10.48
C GLY A 57 3.78 7.77 -11.62
N PRO A 58 3.05 6.90 -12.34
CA PRO A 58 3.07 5.45 -12.11
C PRO A 58 4.30 4.79 -12.70
N ALA A 59 4.95 3.96 -11.91
CA ALA A 59 6.00 3.05 -12.39
C ALA A 59 5.43 2.08 -13.44
N ILE A 60 6.27 1.67 -14.40
CA ILE A 60 5.87 0.82 -15.52
C ILE A 60 6.15 -0.65 -15.16
N VAL A 61 5.12 -1.51 -15.16
CA VAL A 61 5.25 -2.94 -14.78
C VAL A 61 6.33 -3.67 -15.58
N SER A 62 6.47 -3.38 -16.89
CA SER A 62 7.52 -3.99 -17.70
C SER A 62 8.95 -3.61 -17.29
N MET A 63 9.12 -2.66 -16.39
CA MET A 63 10.40 -2.22 -15.82
C MET A 63 10.59 -2.72 -14.37
N ALA A 64 9.75 -3.61 -13.89
CA ALA A 64 9.76 -4.07 -12.50
C ALA A 64 11.12 -4.62 -12.05
N ASP A 65 11.77 -5.44 -12.89
CA ASP A 65 13.11 -6.00 -12.59
C ASP A 65 14.16 -4.89 -12.46
N PHE A 66 14.07 -3.87 -13.31
CA PHE A 66 14.95 -2.70 -13.21
C PHE A 66 14.77 -1.95 -11.89
N TYR A 67 13.51 -1.73 -11.43
CA TYR A 67 13.27 -1.07 -10.14
C TYR A 67 13.79 -1.93 -8.99
N LYS A 68 13.54 -3.24 -8.99
CA LYS A 68 14.04 -4.18 -7.98
C LYS A 68 15.56 -4.21 -7.86
N GLU A 69 16.27 -4.01 -8.97
CA GLU A 69 17.74 -3.98 -9.00
C GLU A 69 18.33 -2.67 -8.48
N ASN A 70 17.55 -1.57 -8.50
CA ASN A 70 18.08 -0.24 -8.29
C ASN A 70 17.43 0.55 -7.15
N ALA A 71 16.32 0.07 -6.56
CA ALA A 71 15.61 0.73 -5.46
C ALA A 71 14.81 -0.27 -4.62
N GLU A 72 14.46 0.10 -3.41
CA GLU A 72 13.61 -0.71 -2.51
C GLU A 72 12.13 -0.35 -2.65
N MET A 73 11.81 0.90 -3.02
CA MET A 73 10.45 1.40 -3.19
C MET A 73 10.29 2.14 -4.51
N TRP A 74 9.11 2.03 -5.12
CA TRP A 74 8.73 2.84 -6.29
C TRP A 74 7.22 3.02 -6.35
N ARG A 75 6.80 4.24 -6.66
CA ARG A 75 5.38 4.60 -6.73
C ARG A 75 4.71 3.96 -7.96
N ILE A 76 3.62 3.24 -7.70
CA ILE A 76 2.79 2.62 -8.75
C ILE A 76 1.62 3.50 -9.20
N THR A 77 1.53 4.71 -8.66
CA THR A 77 0.50 5.71 -8.96
C THR A 77 1.10 7.10 -9.04
N ASP A 78 0.37 8.04 -9.63
CA ASP A 78 0.56 9.47 -9.40
C ASP A 78 0.18 9.84 -7.96
N ASP A 79 0.14 11.13 -7.62
CA ASP A 79 -0.22 11.57 -6.27
C ASP A 79 -1.59 11.05 -5.87
N PHE A 80 -1.61 10.27 -4.81
CA PHE A 80 -2.82 9.66 -4.27
C PHE A 80 -3.46 10.59 -3.24
N TRP A 81 -4.69 11.02 -3.53
CA TRP A 81 -5.47 11.87 -2.65
C TRP A 81 -6.79 11.21 -2.25
N ASP A 82 -7.49 11.81 -1.28
CA ASP A 82 -8.73 11.37 -0.65
C ASP A 82 -9.95 11.45 -1.59
N ARG A 83 -9.94 10.64 -2.66
CA ARG A 83 -11.01 10.46 -3.64
C ARG A 83 -11.23 8.98 -3.94
N TRP A 84 -12.49 8.55 -3.91
CA TRP A 84 -12.85 7.15 -4.12
C TRP A 84 -12.33 6.60 -5.46
N GLU A 85 -12.42 7.37 -6.53
CA GLU A 85 -11.98 6.94 -7.86
C GLU A 85 -10.49 6.57 -7.90
N LEU A 86 -9.67 7.25 -7.10
CA LEU A 86 -8.25 6.91 -6.98
C LEU A 86 -8.05 5.61 -6.20
N LEU A 87 -8.83 5.40 -5.13
CA LEU A 87 -8.80 4.17 -4.36
C LEU A 87 -9.31 2.98 -5.18
N LEU A 88 -10.40 3.16 -5.93
CA LEU A 88 -10.92 2.14 -6.84
C LEU A 88 -9.88 1.75 -7.91
N ASN A 89 -9.22 2.73 -8.52
CA ASN A 89 -8.15 2.47 -9.49
C ASN A 89 -6.94 1.75 -8.87
N MET A 90 -6.70 1.92 -7.56
CA MET A 90 -5.57 1.27 -6.88
C MET A 90 -5.70 -0.26 -6.86
N PHE A 91 -6.90 -0.83 -6.85
CA PHE A 91 -7.08 -2.28 -6.93
C PHE A 91 -6.46 -2.86 -8.21
N GLU A 92 -6.69 -2.24 -9.36
CA GLU A 92 -6.07 -2.66 -10.62
C GLU A 92 -4.54 -2.52 -10.56
N ARG A 93 -4.04 -1.42 -10.00
CA ARG A 93 -2.58 -1.22 -9.83
C ARG A 93 -1.98 -2.29 -8.94
N CYS A 94 -2.55 -2.57 -7.78
CA CYS A 94 -2.10 -3.63 -6.89
C CYS A 94 -2.12 -5.00 -7.59
N ARG A 95 -3.19 -5.34 -8.34
CA ARG A 95 -3.27 -6.57 -9.13
C ARG A 95 -2.11 -6.69 -10.13
N ASN A 96 -1.79 -5.61 -10.83
CA ASN A 96 -0.71 -5.61 -11.83
C ASN A 96 0.68 -5.74 -11.19
N TRP A 97 0.86 -5.33 -9.94
CA TRP A 97 2.13 -5.35 -9.22
C TRP A 97 2.26 -6.49 -8.20
N GLN A 98 1.23 -7.31 -7.96
CA GLN A 98 1.20 -8.33 -6.90
C GLN A 98 2.34 -9.36 -6.96
N GLU A 99 2.89 -9.65 -8.14
CA GLU A 99 3.99 -10.59 -8.33
C GLU A 99 5.34 -10.02 -7.89
N TYR A 100 5.43 -8.71 -7.71
CA TYR A 100 6.68 -8.00 -7.43
C TYR A 100 6.82 -7.58 -5.97
N VAL A 101 5.81 -7.86 -5.14
CA VAL A 101 5.85 -7.57 -3.70
C VAL A 101 6.61 -8.66 -2.97
N MET A 102 7.76 -8.30 -2.39
CA MET A 102 8.58 -9.19 -1.56
C MET A 102 9.47 -8.35 -0.64
N ASP A 103 10.20 -8.99 0.26
CA ASP A 103 11.12 -8.27 1.14
C ASP A 103 12.21 -7.56 0.31
N GLY A 104 12.41 -6.27 0.58
CA GLY A 104 13.30 -5.39 -0.19
C GLY A 104 12.72 -4.93 -1.55
N SER A 105 11.45 -5.19 -1.84
CA SER A 105 10.82 -4.84 -3.11
C SER A 105 9.37 -4.41 -2.86
N TYR A 106 9.15 -3.10 -2.80
CA TYR A 106 7.90 -2.51 -2.33
C TYR A 106 7.28 -1.57 -3.37
N PRO A 107 6.38 -2.09 -4.24
CA PRO A 107 5.50 -1.23 -5.02
C PRO A 107 4.65 -0.37 -4.07
N ASP A 108 4.76 0.96 -4.20
CA ASP A 108 4.24 1.94 -3.27
C ASP A 108 2.93 2.54 -3.77
N CYS A 109 1.85 2.36 -3.02
CA CYS A 109 0.53 2.93 -3.30
C CYS A 109 0.42 4.43 -2.91
N ASP A 110 1.52 5.05 -2.50
CA ASP A 110 1.62 6.44 -2.02
C ASP A 110 1.07 6.65 -0.60
N MET A 111 0.90 7.92 -0.23
CA MET A 111 0.53 8.34 1.11
C MET A 111 -0.87 7.88 1.52
N LEU A 112 -1.09 7.86 2.84
CA LEU A 112 -2.39 7.69 3.46
C LEU A 112 -3.00 9.07 3.75
N PRO A 113 -3.93 9.59 2.93
CA PRO A 113 -4.57 10.89 3.16
C PRO A 113 -5.69 10.75 4.20
N LEU A 114 -5.33 10.46 5.43
CA LEU A 114 -6.20 10.26 6.59
C LEU A 114 -6.20 11.48 7.53
N GLY A 115 -7.23 11.59 8.37
CA GLY A 115 -7.31 12.62 9.38
C GLY A 115 -7.34 14.05 8.81
N TYR A 116 -6.53 14.96 9.37
CA TYR A 116 -6.47 16.37 8.98
C TYR A 116 -5.41 16.61 7.92
N LEU A 117 -5.79 17.18 6.79
CA LEU A 117 -4.99 17.33 5.56
C LEU A 117 -4.82 18.79 5.17
N GLY A 118 -3.86 19.04 4.26
CA GLY A 118 -3.73 20.31 3.54
C GLY A 118 -2.96 21.39 4.28
N LYS A 119 -2.48 21.16 5.50
CA LYS A 119 -1.71 22.17 6.22
C LYS A 119 -0.40 22.49 5.48
N GLY A 120 -0.30 23.73 5.01
CA GLY A 120 0.85 24.18 4.24
C GLY A 120 0.82 23.79 2.76
N PHE A 121 -0.17 23.02 2.32
CA PHE A 121 -0.33 22.62 0.93
C PHE A 121 -1.81 22.39 0.59
N GLY A 122 -2.43 23.30 -0.14
CA GLY A 122 -3.84 23.24 -0.50
C GLY A 122 -4.78 23.70 0.62
N ASP A 123 -6.04 23.28 0.54
CA ASP A 123 -7.07 23.65 1.51
C ASP A 123 -7.00 22.76 2.74
N GLU A 124 -6.91 23.37 3.92
CA GLU A 124 -6.97 22.65 5.19
C GLU A 124 -8.36 22.02 5.38
N ARG A 125 -8.39 20.71 5.61
CA ARG A 125 -9.65 19.93 5.76
C ARG A 125 -9.42 18.62 6.49
N VAL A 126 -10.50 18.00 6.91
CA VAL A 126 -10.52 16.56 7.25
C VAL A 126 -10.59 15.77 5.94
N THR A 127 -10.05 14.56 5.92
CA THR A 127 -10.14 13.64 4.78
C THR A 127 -11.59 13.54 4.27
N ARG A 128 -11.75 13.48 2.95
CA ARG A 128 -13.05 13.27 2.29
C ARG A 128 -13.48 11.81 2.29
N PHE A 129 -12.56 10.89 2.53
CA PHE A 129 -12.92 9.48 2.65
C PHE A 129 -13.89 9.25 3.79
N THR A 130 -14.96 8.51 3.51
CA THR A 130 -15.84 7.95 4.55
C THR A 130 -15.04 7.01 5.47
N LYS A 131 -15.61 6.64 6.61
CA LYS A 131 -14.96 5.66 7.50
C LYS A 131 -14.79 4.30 6.83
N ALA A 132 -15.75 3.90 5.99
CA ALA A 132 -15.66 2.67 5.20
C ALA A 132 -14.48 2.72 4.22
N GLU A 133 -14.34 3.81 3.45
CA GLU A 133 -13.25 4.00 2.49
C GLU A 133 -11.87 4.07 3.15
N GLN A 134 -11.76 4.73 4.32
CA GLN A 134 -10.52 4.76 5.10
C GLN A 134 -10.09 3.35 5.54
N LYS A 135 -11.04 2.52 6.02
CA LYS A 135 -10.77 1.12 6.39
C LYS A 135 -10.43 0.29 5.15
N THR A 136 -11.13 0.49 4.04
CA THR A 136 -10.87 -0.18 2.76
C THR A 136 -9.47 0.11 2.24
N MET A 137 -9.05 1.37 2.29
CA MET A 137 -7.68 1.75 1.94
C MET A 137 -6.65 1.04 2.84
N MET A 138 -6.84 1.07 4.16
CA MET A 138 -5.93 0.37 5.09
C MET A 138 -5.86 -1.13 4.83
N ASN A 139 -7.00 -1.79 4.58
CA ASN A 139 -7.05 -3.20 4.26
C ASN A 139 -6.30 -3.53 2.95
N LEU A 140 -6.47 -2.71 1.91
CA LEU A 140 -5.77 -2.91 0.64
C LEU A 140 -4.27 -2.70 0.79
N TRP A 141 -3.81 -1.59 1.41
CA TRP A 141 -2.38 -1.34 1.62
C TRP A 141 -1.73 -2.45 2.45
N CYS A 142 -2.38 -2.89 3.52
CA CYS A 142 -1.81 -3.91 4.40
C CYS A 142 -1.78 -5.31 3.75
N ILE A 143 -2.85 -5.75 3.07
CA ILE A 143 -2.83 -7.07 2.42
C ILE A 143 -1.90 -7.12 1.22
N PHE A 144 -1.81 -6.03 0.45
CA PHE A 144 -0.87 -5.88 -0.66
C PHE A 144 0.57 -5.67 -0.18
N ARG A 145 0.78 -5.22 1.08
CA ARG A 145 2.06 -4.84 1.67
C ARG A 145 2.68 -3.59 1.05
N SER A 146 1.85 -2.61 0.68
CA SER A 146 2.36 -1.27 0.37
C SER A 146 2.96 -0.63 1.62
N PRO A 147 4.11 0.04 1.54
CA PRO A 147 4.60 0.86 2.64
C PRO A 147 3.56 1.89 3.09
N LEU A 148 3.50 2.17 4.39
CA LEU A 148 2.58 3.15 4.95
C LEU A 148 3.29 4.49 5.17
N MET A 149 2.91 5.49 4.40
CA MET A 149 3.43 6.86 4.49
C MET A 149 2.28 7.79 4.84
N LEU A 150 2.21 8.25 6.10
CA LEU A 150 1.09 9.09 6.56
C LEU A 150 1.14 10.48 5.94
N GLY A 151 0.08 10.88 5.26
CA GLY A 151 -0.10 12.19 4.64
C GLY A 151 -0.94 13.16 5.48
N ALA A 152 -0.96 13.03 6.81
CA ALA A 152 -1.80 13.82 7.71
C ALA A 152 -0.98 14.72 8.66
N GLU A 153 -1.65 15.74 9.21
CA GLU A 153 -1.13 16.54 10.33
C GLU A 153 -1.17 15.70 11.61
N MET A 154 -0.03 15.15 12.00
CA MET A 154 0.09 14.20 13.11
C MET A 154 -0.33 14.77 14.47
N THR A 155 -0.25 16.08 14.66
CA THR A 155 -0.68 16.74 15.91
C THR A 155 -2.19 16.92 16.02
N LYS A 156 -2.95 16.55 14.99
CA LYS A 156 -4.41 16.69 14.89
C LYS A 156 -5.11 15.36 14.55
N LEU A 157 -4.49 14.23 14.84
CA LEU A 157 -5.12 12.92 14.66
C LEU A 157 -6.29 12.77 15.65
N ASP A 158 -7.43 12.33 15.15
CA ASP A 158 -8.55 11.90 15.97
C ASP A 158 -8.41 10.43 16.41
N ASP A 159 -9.22 9.99 17.37
CA ASP A 159 -9.16 8.63 17.91
C ASP A 159 -9.42 7.56 16.86
N TYR A 160 -10.27 7.84 15.87
CA TYR A 160 -10.56 6.90 14.78
C TYR A 160 -9.35 6.71 13.86
N THR A 161 -8.77 7.81 13.40
CA THR A 161 -7.55 7.78 12.57
C THR A 161 -6.39 7.12 13.33
N LEU A 162 -6.21 7.45 14.60
CA LEU A 162 -5.20 6.82 15.44
C LEU A 162 -5.44 5.31 15.55
N GLY A 163 -6.70 4.88 15.75
CA GLY A 163 -7.07 3.46 15.78
C GLY A 163 -6.75 2.71 14.49
N LEU A 164 -6.96 3.34 13.33
CA LEU A 164 -6.55 2.76 12.04
C LEU A 164 -5.03 2.58 11.94
N LEU A 165 -4.28 3.58 12.38
CA LEU A 165 -2.81 3.62 12.25
C LEU A 165 -2.07 2.78 13.31
N THR A 166 -2.75 2.31 14.34
CA THR A 166 -2.13 1.58 15.47
C THR A 166 -2.71 0.18 15.70
N ASN A 167 -3.60 -0.31 14.85
CA ASN A 167 -4.12 -1.67 14.96
C ASN A 167 -3.00 -2.70 14.66
N ALA A 168 -2.42 -3.28 15.69
CA ALA A 168 -1.30 -4.21 15.56
C ALA A 168 -1.63 -5.46 14.74
N ASN A 169 -2.89 -5.96 14.79
CA ASN A 169 -3.31 -7.12 14.02
C ASN A 169 -3.31 -6.87 12.51
N VAL A 170 -3.75 -5.68 12.11
CA VAL A 170 -3.77 -5.27 10.69
C VAL A 170 -2.36 -4.91 10.21
N LEU A 171 -1.61 -4.15 10.99
CA LEU A 171 -0.24 -3.75 10.66
C LEU A 171 0.72 -4.94 10.58
N HIS A 172 0.42 -6.03 11.30
CA HIS A 172 1.21 -7.27 11.22
C HIS A 172 1.35 -7.81 9.80
N LEU A 173 0.35 -7.58 8.92
CA LEU A 173 0.42 -8.07 7.53
C LEU A 173 1.61 -7.49 6.77
N LEU A 174 2.06 -6.28 7.09
CA LEU A 174 3.16 -5.60 6.38
C LEU A 174 4.48 -6.37 6.46
N GLU A 175 4.79 -6.94 7.62
CA GLU A 175 6.02 -7.69 7.88
C GLU A 175 5.77 -9.20 8.02
N GLY A 176 4.56 -9.56 8.46
CA GLY A 176 4.18 -10.93 8.83
C GLY A 176 3.47 -11.71 7.73
N SER A 177 3.29 -11.17 6.53
CA SER A 177 2.59 -11.87 5.45
C SER A 177 3.36 -11.88 4.13
N HIS A 178 2.95 -12.77 3.21
CA HIS A 178 3.51 -12.87 1.87
C HIS A 178 2.50 -13.45 0.87
N GLY A 179 2.84 -13.35 -0.42
CA GLY A 179 2.10 -14.00 -1.50
C GLY A 179 0.68 -13.48 -1.67
N ALA A 180 0.45 -12.18 -1.42
CA ALA A 180 -0.83 -11.54 -1.65
C ALA A 180 -1.29 -11.69 -3.10
N ARG A 181 -2.57 -12.07 -3.31
CA ARG A 181 -3.16 -12.29 -4.62
C ARG A 181 -4.62 -11.88 -4.64
N GLU A 182 -5.01 -11.21 -5.72
CA GLU A 182 -6.42 -11.08 -6.06
C GLU A 182 -6.94 -12.44 -6.54
N VAL A 183 -7.95 -12.97 -5.86
CA VAL A 183 -8.51 -14.30 -6.15
C VAL A 183 -9.90 -14.23 -6.79
N TYR A 184 -10.55 -13.10 -6.70
CA TYR A 184 -11.82 -12.82 -7.35
C TYR A 184 -12.00 -11.31 -7.57
N ALA A 185 -12.58 -10.94 -8.70
CA ALA A 185 -13.01 -9.57 -8.98
C ALA A 185 -14.16 -9.57 -10.00
N ASP A 186 -15.17 -8.74 -9.72
CA ASP A 186 -16.21 -8.33 -10.64
C ASP A 186 -16.54 -6.85 -10.47
N ASP A 187 -17.69 -6.39 -10.99
CA ASP A 187 -18.09 -4.98 -10.94
C ASP A 187 -18.55 -4.51 -9.52
N GLU A 188 -18.72 -5.42 -8.56
CA GLU A 188 -19.26 -5.12 -7.24
C GLU A 188 -18.33 -5.51 -6.09
N VAL A 189 -17.52 -6.57 -6.26
CA VAL A 189 -16.69 -7.11 -5.17
C VAL A 189 -15.32 -7.57 -5.65
N ILE A 190 -14.30 -7.28 -4.84
CA ILE A 190 -12.93 -7.76 -5.04
C ILE A 190 -12.51 -8.56 -3.81
N VAL A 191 -11.84 -9.69 -4.00
CA VAL A 191 -11.34 -10.52 -2.90
C VAL A 191 -9.85 -10.80 -3.10
N TRP A 192 -9.10 -10.58 -2.04
CA TRP A 192 -7.67 -10.86 -1.94
C TRP A 192 -7.38 -11.90 -0.86
N THR A 193 -6.29 -12.64 -1.05
CA THR A 193 -5.74 -13.54 -0.02
C THR A 193 -4.25 -13.32 0.13
N SER A 194 -3.71 -13.61 1.31
CA SER A 194 -2.27 -13.73 1.57
C SER A 194 -2.01 -14.80 2.63
N LYS A 195 -0.75 -15.16 2.82
CA LYS A 195 -0.32 -16.14 3.81
C LYS A 195 0.45 -15.47 4.93
N ASP A 196 0.24 -15.90 6.16
CA ASP A 196 1.06 -15.49 7.29
C ASP A 196 2.41 -16.21 7.25
N ASN A 197 3.49 -15.52 7.63
CA ASN A 197 4.85 -16.05 7.66
C ASN A 197 5.04 -17.16 8.71
N ASN A 198 4.08 -17.34 9.64
CA ASN A 198 4.07 -18.46 10.59
C ASN A 198 3.77 -19.82 9.93
N GLY A 199 3.38 -19.83 8.64
CA GLY A 199 3.11 -21.03 7.85
C GLY A 199 1.82 -21.79 8.22
N LYS A 200 0.97 -21.21 9.06
CA LYS A 200 -0.30 -21.83 9.53
C LYS A 200 -1.51 -21.01 9.14
N ASP A 201 -1.45 -19.73 9.43
CA ASP A 201 -2.55 -18.80 9.22
C ASP A 201 -2.50 -18.18 7.81
N SER A 202 -3.62 -17.67 7.39
CA SER A 202 -3.80 -16.94 6.13
C SER A 202 -4.73 -15.75 6.35
N TYR A 203 -4.74 -14.84 5.38
CA TYR A 203 -5.60 -13.67 5.42
C TYR A 203 -6.50 -13.64 4.19
N LEU A 204 -7.71 -13.13 4.38
CA LEU A 204 -8.66 -12.83 3.32
C LEU A 204 -9.20 -11.42 3.52
N ALA A 205 -9.10 -10.59 2.49
CA ALA A 205 -9.76 -9.29 2.43
C ALA A 205 -10.84 -9.31 1.35
N ALA A 206 -12.05 -8.87 1.69
CA ALA A 206 -13.12 -8.69 0.73
C ALA A 206 -13.60 -7.24 0.75
N PHE A 207 -13.83 -6.67 -0.43
CA PHE A 207 -14.07 -5.26 -0.66
C PHE A 207 -15.34 -5.09 -1.49
N ASN A 208 -16.35 -4.41 -0.93
CA ASN A 208 -17.47 -3.90 -1.72
C ASN A 208 -17.01 -2.65 -2.47
N ILE A 209 -16.93 -2.73 -3.78
CA ILE A 209 -16.53 -1.59 -4.63
C ILE A 209 -17.71 -0.85 -5.25
N SER A 210 -18.95 -1.24 -4.91
CA SER A 210 -20.16 -0.60 -5.41
C SER A 210 -20.59 0.61 -4.56
N GLU A 211 -21.39 1.48 -5.14
CA GLU A 211 -21.96 2.67 -4.51
C GLU A 211 -23.08 2.38 -3.48
N ASN A 212 -23.39 1.11 -3.24
CA ASN A 212 -24.50 0.70 -2.38
C ASN A 212 -24.04 -0.33 -1.35
N ASP A 213 -24.79 -0.39 -0.24
CA ASP A 213 -24.67 -1.50 0.70
C ASP A 213 -25.02 -2.81 -0.01
N LYS A 214 -24.23 -3.84 0.23
CA LYS A 214 -24.38 -5.16 -0.40
C LYS A 214 -24.25 -6.28 0.62
N GLU A 215 -24.76 -7.45 0.22
CA GLU A 215 -24.50 -8.71 0.92
C GLU A 215 -23.80 -9.66 -0.06
N PHE A 216 -22.70 -10.27 0.38
CA PHE A 216 -21.94 -11.23 -0.41
C PHE A 216 -21.71 -12.51 0.35
N ASN A 217 -21.87 -13.65 -0.33
CA ASN A 217 -21.39 -14.94 0.11
C ASN A 217 -19.99 -15.20 -0.50
N ILE A 218 -18.95 -14.89 0.27
CA ILE A 218 -17.57 -14.92 -0.23
C ILE A 218 -17.16 -16.34 -0.63
N SER A 219 -17.62 -17.37 0.09
CA SER A 219 -17.35 -18.77 -0.26
C SER A 219 -17.98 -19.17 -1.61
N GLU A 220 -19.17 -18.70 -1.93
CA GLU A 220 -19.80 -18.95 -3.22
C GLU A 220 -19.01 -18.33 -4.39
N LEU A 221 -18.48 -17.13 -4.19
CA LEU A 221 -17.72 -16.38 -5.20
C LEU A 221 -16.33 -17.00 -5.43
N THR A 222 -15.60 -17.27 -4.35
CA THR A 222 -14.17 -17.63 -4.40
C THR A 222 -13.89 -19.12 -4.27
N LYS A 223 -14.85 -19.91 -3.78
CA LYS A 223 -14.69 -21.32 -3.31
C LYS A 223 -13.78 -21.43 -2.08
N ILE A 224 -13.56 -20.34 -1.36
CA ILE A 224 -12.81 -20.31 -0.10
C ILE A 224 -13.82 -20.29 1.05
N ASP A 225 -14.01 -21.44 1.70
CA ASP A 225 -14.92 -21.61 2.85
C ASP A 225 -14.08 -21.66 4.13
N VAL A 226 -14.05 -20.54 4.83
CA VAL A 226 -13.24 -20.39 6.03
C VAL A 226 -14.02 -19.67 7.14
N SER A 227 -13.60 -19.93 8.37
CA SER A 227 -14.02 -19.20 9.55
C SER A 227 -12.78 -18.61 10.22
N GLY A 228 -12.79 -17.32 10.49
CA GLY A 228 -11.65 -16.61 11.05
C GLY A 228 -12.05 -15.36 11.82
N THR A 229 -11.05 -14.68 12.36
CA THR A 229 -11.22 -13.45 13.14
C THR A 229 -11.12 -12.23 12.22
N GLU A 230 -12.13 -11.36 12.22
CA GLU A 230 -12.07 -10.04 11.58
C GLU A 230 -11.12 -9.14 12.39
N LEU A 231 -10.12 -8.54 11.73
CA LEU A 231 -8.98 -7.94 12.44
C LEU A 231 -9.27 -6.56 13.08
N TRP A 232 -10.40 -5.92 12.72
CA TRP A 232 -10.81 -4.65 13.32
C TRP A 232 -11.77 -4.82 14.50
N SER A 233 -12.77 -5.72 14.36
CA SER A 233 -13.82 -5.93 15.36
C SER A 233 -13.52 -7.07 16.32
N GLU A 234 -12.60 -7.97 15.96
CA GLU A 234 -12.30 -9.25 16.63
C GLU A 234 -13.48 -10.25 16.59
N ASP A 235 -14.51 -9.98 15.79
CA ASP A 235 -15.62 -10.91 15.60
C ASP A 235 -15.22 -12.13 14.77
N ILE A 236 -15.89 -13.25 15.02
CA ILE A 236 -15.73 -14.46 14.19
C ILE A 236 -16.61 -14.35 12.95
N ILE A 237 -15.99 -14.33 11.79
CA ILE A 237 -16.63 -14.26 10.48
C ILE A 237 -16.54 -15.63 9.80
N ASN A 238 -17.62 -16.04 9.14
CA ASN A 238 -17.68 -17.24 8.31
C ASN A 238 -18.03 -16.84 6.88
N THR A 239 -17.16 -17.16 5.92
CA THR A 239 -17.28 -16.79 4.51
C THR A 239 -18.39 -17.50 3.75
N SER A 240 -18.97 -18.60 4.30
CA SER A 240 -20.13 -19.29 3.74
C SER A 240 -21.48 -18.69 4.17
N LYS A 241 -21.48 -17.65 4.96
CA LYS A 241 -22.67 -16.85 5.27
C LYS A 241 -22.71 -15.58 4.43
N ASP A 242 -23.92 -15.05 4.24
CA ASP A 242 -24.07 -13.73 3.63
C ASP A 242 -23.54 -12.66 4.58
N LEU A 243 -22.54 -11.95 4.13
CA LEU A 243 -21.85 -10.89 4.87
C LEU A 243 -22.27 -9.53 4.35
N LYS A 244 -22.60 -8.63 5.28
CA LYS A 244 -23.02 -7.26 4.98
C LYS A 244 -21.84 -6.33 4.84
N PHE A 245 -21.84 -5.55 3.79
CA PHE A 245 -20.85 -4.51 3.52
C PHE A 245 -21.57 -3.17 3.30
N GLU A 246 -21.10 -2.13 3.95
CA GLU A 246 -21.44 -0.77 3.57
C GLU A 246 -20.94 -0.49 2.13
N ALA A 247 -21.52 0.52 1.47
CA ALA A 247 -20.92 1.06 0.25
C ALA A 247 -19.44 1.37 0.48
N HIS A 248 -18.58 0.91 -0.42
CA HIS A 248 -17.10 1.02 -0.34
C HIS A 248 -16.47 0.37 0.91
N GLY A 249 -17.24 -0.46 1.63
CA GLY A 249 -16.79 -1.13 2.85
C GLY A 249 -15.98 -2.39 2.58
N SER A 250 -15.28 -2.86 3.61
CA SER A 250 -14.44 -4.06 3.51
C SER A 250 -14.31 -4.80 4.84
N ILE A 251 -13.91 -6.06 4.75
CA ILE A 251 -13.50 -6.90 5.88
C ILE A 251 -12.08 -7.42 5.65
N LEU A 252 -11.37 -7.71 6.74
CA LEU A 252 -10.05 -8.35 6.71
C LEU A 252 -10.02 -9.44 7.79
N ILE A 253 -9.93 -10.70 7.35
CA ILE A 253 -10.06 -11.90 8.19
C ILE A 253 -8.71 -12.61 8.26
N LYS A 254 -8.34 -13.03 9.47
CA LYS A 254 -7.27 -14.02 9.71
C LYS A 254 -7.91 -15.39 9.99
N TYR A 255 -7.49 -16.44 9.28
CA TYR A 255 -8.04 -17.80 9.37
C TYR A 255 -6.97 -18.89 9.28
#